data_40d667fee4f3ea245c546930c6f1e07b
#
_entry.id   40d667fee4f3ea245c546930c6f1e07b
#
_cell.length_a   1.000
_cell.length_b   1.000
_cell.length_c   1.000
_cell.angle_alpha   90.00
_cell.angle_beta   90.00
_cell.angle_gamma   90.00
#
_symmetry.space_group_name_H-M   'P 1'
#
loop_
_entity.id
_entity.type
_entity.pdbx_description
1 polymer ?
#
loop_
_entity_poly.entity_id
_entity_poly.type
_entity_poly.pdbx_seq_one_letter_code
_entity_poly.pdbx_strand_id
1 'polypeptide(L)'
;MGNLTVNNQTFSLDSVLFTFALDVEAAVVFAGYNHLICGIGKVSATYHLLKAIQRKRPALIVNLGSAGSSHFRRGEVVCCTKFIQRDMDVRGLGYELYETPLSGIPTVLEYGLSMEGLQQGVCGTGDNFEMAHTAAAYNVVDMEAYALALVAMKEDIPFLCLKYISDGADDSAADDWNVLVHRAAVAFGEVLELTGNHR
;
A
#
# COMPACT_ATOMS: atom_id res chain seq x y z
N MET A 1 19.67 16.14 -4.88
CA MET A 1 18.33 15.82 -5.39
C MET A 1 18.43 14.45 -6.07
N GLY A 2 17.72 13.48 -5.60
CA GLY A 2 17.69 12.13 -6.18
C GLY A 2 16.45 11.96 -7.06
N ASN A 3 16.43 10.89 -7.85
CA ASN A 3 15.29 10.52 -8.66
C ASN A 3 14.85 9.09 -8.34
N LEU A 4 13.57 8.82 -8.47
CA LEU A 4 12.97 7.50 -8.42
C LEU A 4 12.46 7.15 -9.82
N THR A 5 12.88 6.00 -10.35
CA THR A 5 12.40 5.50 -11.66
C THR A 5 11.44 4.34 -11.47
N VAL A 6 10.25 4.46 -12.03
CA VAL A 6 9.19 3.43 -12.00
C VAL A 6 8.66 3.29 -13.42
N ASN A 7 8.67 2.08 -14.00
CA ASN A 7 8.18 1.81 -15.36
C ASN A 7 8.73 2.78 -16.41
N ASN A 8 10.03 3.02 -16.43
CA ASN A 8 10.70 3.97 -17.35
C ASN A 8 10.26 5.45 -17.19
N GLN A 9 9.47 5.77 -16.16
CA GLN A 9 9.14 7.13 -15.77
C GLN A 9 10.02 7.55 -14.60
N THR A 10 10.60 8.74 -14.68
CA THR A 10 11.49 9.27 -13.65
C THR A 10 10.80 10.43 -12.90
N PHE A 11 10.75 10.31 -11.57
CA PHE A 11 10.17 11.29 -10.66
C PHE A 11 11.28 11.88 -9.78
N SER A 12 11.31 13.20 -9.64
CA SER A 12 12.16 13.83 -8.61
C SER A 12 11.68 13.43 -7.22
N LEU A 13 12.57 12.99 -6.35
CA LEU A 13 12.21 12.59 -4.96
C LEU A 13 11.53 13.71 -4.17
N ASP A 14 11.80 14.99 -4.49
CA ASP A 14 11.13 16.15 -3.88
C ASP A 14 9.64 16.25 -4.26
N SER A 15 9.22 15.57 -5.33
CA SER A 15 7.85 15.52 -5.84
C SER A 15 7.13 14.21 -5.52
N VAL A 16 7.81 13.24 -4.91
CA VAL A 16 7.23 11.98 -4.44
C VAL A 16 6.67 12.17 -3.04
N LEU A 17 5.48 11.61 -2.78
CA LEU A 17 4.91 11.48 -1.45
C LEU A 17 4.92 10.01 -1.04
N PHE A 18 5.76 9.66 -0.07
CA PHE A 18 5.73 8.34 0.56
C PHE A 18 4.64 8.30 1.62
N THR A 19 3.81 7.25 1.66
CA THR A 19 2.74 7.10 2.65
C THR A 19 2.89 5.80 3.42
N PHE A 20 2.75 5.89 4.73
CA PHE A 20 2.79 4.78 5.69
C PHE A 20 1.58 4.87 6.62
N ALA A 21 1.12 3.74 7.14
CA ALA A 21 0.11 3.74 8.18
C ALA A 21 0.68 4.18 9.53
N LEU A 22 1.90 3.73 9.86
CA LEU A 22 2.54 3.93 11.16
C LEU A 22 3.99 4.43 11.02
N ASP A 23 4.45 5.21 12.01
CA ASP A 23 5.83 5.70 12.09
C ASP A 23 6.87 4.58 12.07
N VAL A 24 6.57 3.44 12.69
CA VAL A 24 7.47 2.28 12.73
C VAL A 24 7.76 1.69 11.35
N GLU A 25 6.85 1.84 10.40
CA GLU A 25 7.02 1.37 9.02
C GLU A 25 7.93 2.30 8.19
N ALA A 26 7.96 3.60 8.51
CA ALA A 26 8.84 4.58 7.88
C ALA A 26 10.25 4.56 8.48
N ALA A 27 10.33 4.39 9.78
CA ALA A 27 11.56 4.44 10.58
C ALA A 27 12.45 5.65 10.22
N VAL A 28 13.75 5.56 10.50
CA VAL A 28 14.71 6.62 10.15
C VAL A 28 15.06 6.68 8.66
N VAL A 29 14.77 5.62 7.91
CA VAL A 29 15.10 5.49 6.49
C VAL A 29 14.40 6.57 5.67
N PHE A 30 13.15 6.89 6.01
CA PHE A 30 12.33 7.86 5.28
C PHE A 30 12.28 9.25 5.93
N ALA A 31 13.00 9.50 7.05
CA ALA A 31 12.98 10.77 7.77
C ALA A 31 13.43 11.98 6.92
N GLY A 32 14.29 11.76 5.92
CA GLY A 32 14.79 12.80 5.00
C GLY A 32 13.92 13.02 3.76
N TYR A 33 12.85 12.26 3.57
CA TYR A 33 11.98 12.32 2.40
C TYR A 33 10.62 12.92 2.74
N ASN A 34 9.91 13.43 1.71
CA ASN A 34 8.54 13.88 1.87
C ASN A 34 7.63 12.67 2.14
N HIS A 35 7.24 12.47 3.40
CA HIS A 35 6.42 11.34 3.81
C HIS A 35 5.21 11.77 4.64
N LEU A 36 4.21 10.90 4.67
CA LEU A 36 2.94 11.05 5.37
C LEU A 36 2.66 9.81 6.20
N ILE A 37 2.44 9.98 7.49
CA ILE A 37 1.83 8.95 8.33
C ILE A 37 0.32 9.15 8.25
N CYS A 38 -0.35 8.25 7.54
CA CYS A 38 -1.79 8.40 7.22
C CYS A 38 -2.72 7.77 8.27
N GLY A 39 -2.16 7.00 9.23
CA GLY A 39 -2.93 6.28 10.24
C GLY A 39 -3.53 4.98 9.69
N ILE A 40 -4.03 4.16 10.62
CA ILE A 40 -4.61 2.85 10.32
C ILE A 40 -6.04 2.99 9.79
N GLY A 41 -6.35 2.18 8.79
CA GLY A 41 -7.69 2.02 8.22
C GLY A 41 -8.05 3.01 7.13
N LYS A 42 -9.04 2.63 6.33
CA LYS A 42 -9.45 3.32 5.10
C LYS A 42 -9.84 4.78 5.31
N VAL A 43 -10.57 5.08 6.37
CA VAL A 43 -11.08 6.43 6.66
C VAL A 43 -9.93 7.39 7.00
N SER A 44 -9.02 6.96 7.89
CA SER A 44 -7.85 7.75 8.29
C SER A 44 -6.93 7.98 7.09
N ALA A 45 -6.61 6.93 6.34
CA ALA A 45 -5.76 7.01 5.16
C ALA A 45 -6.33 7.97 4.10
N THR A 46 -7.63 7.89 3.80
CA THR A 46 -8.32 8.79 2.87
C THR A 46 -8.20 10.25 3.33
N TYR A 47 -8.53 10.54 4.60
CA TYR A 47 -8.54 11.89 5.13
C TYR A 47 -7.16 12.55 5.07
N HIS A 48 -6.14 11.84 5.57
CA HIS A 48 -4.78 12.39 5.62
C HIS A 48 -4.16 12.55 4.24
N LEU A 49 -4.38 11.60 3.32
CA LEU A 49 -3.88 11.71 1.95
C LEU A 49 -4.51 12.89 1.21
N LEU A 50 -5.83 13.07 1.27
CA LEU A 50 -6.51 14.23 0.65
C LEU A 50 -5.98 15.55 1.22
N LYS A 51 -5.78 15.64 2.54
CA LYS A 51 -5.19 16.83 3.15
C LYS A 51 -3.76 17.11 2.67
N ALA A 52 -2.96 16.07 2.47
CA ALA A 52 -1.59 16.23 1.96
C ALA A 52 -1.61 16.70 0.50
N ILE A 53 -2.44 16.11 -0.37
CA ILE A 53 -2.59 16.51 -1.78
C ILE A 53 -3.05 17.96 -1.90
N GLN A 54 -4.00 18.40 -1.07
CA GLN A 54 -4.49 19.79 -1.06
C GLN A 54 -3.40 20.81 -0.68
N ARG A 55 -2.43 20.42 0.17
CA ARG A 55 -1.32 21.29 0.55
C ARG A 55 -0.25 21.36 -0.54
N LYS A 56 0.11 20.22 -1.10
CA LYS A 56 1.09 20.09 -2.18
C LYS A 56 0.79 18.84 -2.98
N ARG A 57 0.33 19.00 -4.23
CA ARG A 57 0.07 17.87 -5.13
C ARG A 57 1.39 17.15 -5.47
N PRO A 58 1.55 15.87 -5.16
CA PRO A 58 2.73 15.10 -5.54
C PRO A 58 2.65 14.68 -7.02
N ALA A 59 3.81 14.40 -7.62
CA ALA A 59 3.88 13.81 -8.97
C ALA A 59 3.71 12.27 -8.93
N LEU A 60 3.98 11.65 -7.78
CA LEU A 60 3.82 10.22 -7.53
C LEU A 60 3.47 10.00 -6.05
N ILE A 61 2.52 9.15 -5.77
CA ILE A 61 2.26 8.62 -4.43
C ILE A 61 2.86 7.21 -4.36
N VAL A 62 3.68 6.97 -3.34
CA VAL A 62 4.26 5.65 -3.06
C VAL A 62 3.74 5.17 -1.71
N ASN A 63 2.83 4.21 -1.73
CA ASN A 63 2.36 3.56 -0.49
C ASN A 63 3.29 2.43 -0.11
N LEU A 64 3.80 2.51 1.09
CA LEU A 64 4.70 1.54 1.71
C LEU A 64 4.09 1.09 3.03
N GLY A 65 4.05 -0.19 3.28
CA GLY A 65 3.50 -0.73 4.53
C GLY A 65 3.64 -2.23 4.64
N SER A 66 3.49 -2.73 5.85
CA SER A 66 3.40 -4.15 6.13
C SER A 66 2.09 -4.75 5.63
N ALA A 67 2.09 -6.03 5.31
CA ALA A 67 0.91 -6.76 4.84
C ALA A 67 1.02 -8.25 5.16
N GLY A 68 -0.13 -8.89 5.34
CA GLY A 68 -0.24 -10.34 5.46
C GLY A 68 -0.37 -11.01 4.10
N SER A 69 0.15 -12.24 3.99
CA SER A 69 -0.04 -13.09 2.81
C SER A 69 0.18 -14.55 3.13
N SER A 70 -0.72 -15.42 2.65
CA SER A 70 -0.51 -16.88 2.62
C SER A 70 0.17 -17.36 1.33
N HIS A 71 0.38 -16.44 0.35
CA HIS A 71 0.91 -16.74 -0.98
C HIS A 71 2.39 -16.35 -1.12
N PHE A 72 2.76 -15.17 -0.62
CA PHE A 72 4.13 -14.66 -0.64
C PHE A 72 4.85 -14.98 0.66
N ARG A 73 6.20 -15.03 0.62
CA ARG A 73 7.00 -15.38 1.80
C ARG A 73 7.17 -14.17 2.72
N ARG A 74 7.20 -14.41 4.02
CA ARG A 74 7.58 -13.40 5.01
C ARG A 74 8.97 -12.82 4.68
N GLY A 75 9.07 -11.49 4.69
CA GLY A 75 10.28 -10.75 4.33
C GLY A 75 10.38 -10.35 2.86
N GLU A 76 9.48 -10.81 1.98
CA GLU A 76 9.44 -10.36 0.59
C GLU A 76 8.77 -8.99 0.47
N VAL A 77 9.22 -8.20 -0.52
CA VAL A 77 8.53 -6.98 -0.97
C VAL A 77 7.73 -7.32 -2.23
N VAL A 78 6.44 -7.05 -2.20
CA VAL A 78 5.49 -7.30 -3.29
C VAL A 78 4.96 -5.99 -3.83
N CYS A 79 4.89 -5.85 -5.15
CA CYS A 79 4.29 -4.70 -5.83
C CYS A 79 2.80 -4.95 -6.08
N CYS A 80 1.92 -4.28 -5.35
CA CYS A 80 0.49 -4.41 -5.54
C CYS A 80 0.01 -3.49 -6.67
N THR A 81 -0.52 -4.07 -7.74
CA THR A 81 -1.02 -3.35 -8.92
C THR A 81 -2.55 -3.30 -9.00
N LYS A 82 -3.22 -4.14 -8.22
CA LYS A 82 -4.68 -4.29 -8.17
C LYS A 82 -5.14 -4.27 -6.72
N PHE A 83 -6.32 -3.68 -6.49
CA PHE A 83 -6.85 -3.45 -5.15
C PHE A 83 -8.32 -3.84 -5.08
N ILE A 84 -8.72 -4.47 -3.97
CA ILE A 84 -10.10 -4.89 -3.66
C ILE A 84 -10.47 -4.35 -2.29
N GLN A 85 -11.67 -3.79 -2.14
CA GLN A 85 -12.23 -3.47 -0.84
C GLN A 85 -12.84 -4.74 -0.23
N ARG A 86 -12.02 -5.55 0.45
CA ARG A 86 -12.36 -6.93 0.85
C ARG A 86 -13.49 -7.04 1.88
N ASP A 87 -13.74 -6.00 2.63
CA ASP A 87 -14.81 -5.93 3.63
C ASP A 87 -16.11 -5.27 3.13
N MET A 88 -16.21 -4.97 1.82
CA MET A 88 -17.45 -4.54 1.19
C MET A 88 -18.31 -5.76 0.85
N ASP A 89 -19.32 -5.99 1.66
CA ASP A 89 -20.30 -7.07 1.45
C ASP A 89 -21.73 -6.54 1.55
N VAL A 90 -22.31 -6.33 0.41
CA VAL A 90 -23.72 -5.87 0.25
C VAL A 90 -24.54 -6.83 -0.59
N ARG A 91 -24.18 -8.12 -0.58
CA ARG A 91 -24.92 -9.18 -1.28
C ARG A 91 -26.39 -9.27 -0.87
N GLY A 92 -26.71 -8.89 0.37
CA GLY A 92 -28.08 -8.77 0.83
C GLY A 92 -28.95 -7.76 0.04
N LEU A 93 -28.33 -6.87 -0.73
CA LEU A 93 -29.00 -5.92 -1.63
C LEU A 93 -28.94 -6.38 -3.10
N GLY A 94 -28.43 -7.58 -3.39
CA GLY A 94 -28.37 -8.16 -4.74
C GLY A 94 -27.14 -7.77 -5.55
N TYR A 95 -26.09 -7.23 -4.91
CA TYR A 95 -24.80 -6.93 -5.55
C TYR A 95 -23.80 -8.07 -5.35
N GLU A 96 -22.74 -8.08 -6.14
CA GLU A 96 -21.67 -9.05 -5.99
C GLU A 96 -20.79 -8.76 -4.76
N LEU A 97 -20.09 -9.77 -4.27
CA LEU A 97 -19.12 -9.61 -3.20
C LEU A 97 -18.02 -8.62 -3.63
N TYR A 98 -17.65 -7.70 -2.75
CA TYR A 98 -16.68 -6.60 -2.95
C TYR A 98 -17.16 -5.48 -3.89
N GLU A 99 -18.34 -5.56 -4.46
CA GLU A 99 -18.91 -4.50 -5.28
C GLU A 99 -19.37 -3.33 -4.40
N THR A 100 -18.95 -2.11 -4.74
CA THR A 100 -19.51 -0.89 -4.13
C THR A 100 -20.68 -0.41 -4.97
N PRO A 101 -21.92 -0.48 -4.47
CA PRO A 101 -23.13 -0.15 -5.22
C PRO A 101 -23.08 1.26 -5.83
N LEU A 102 -23.52 1.39 -7.07
CA LEU A 102 -23.73 2.67 -7.76
C LEU A 102 -22.48 3.57 -7.86
N SER A 103 -21.31 3.06 -7.51
CA SER A 103 -20.07 3.85 -7.50
C SER A 103 -19.47 4.07 -8.89
N GLY A 104 -19.79 3.20 -9.85
CA GLY A 104 -19.12 3.14 -11.15
C GLY A 104 -17.66 2.68 -11.06
N ILE A 105 -17.22 2.20 -9.89
CA ILE A 105 -15.88 1.69 -9.67
C ILE A 105 -15.92 0.16 -9.80
N PRO A 106 -15.01 -0.44 -10.60
CA PRO A 106 -14.96 -1.90 -10.72
C PRO A 106 -14.56 -2.54 -9.39
N THR A 107 -15.02 -3.76 -9.15
CA THR A 107 -14.71 -4.56 -7.95
C THR A 107 -13.20 -4.70 -7.73
N VAL A 108 -12.45 -4.87 -8.82
CA VAL A 108 -10.99 -4.84 -8.82
C VAL A 108 -10.53 -3.51 -9.40
N LEU A 109 -9.96 -2.66 -8.57
CA LEU A 109 -9.36 -1.40 -8.96
C LEU A 109 -7.95 -1.65 -9.50
N GLU A 110 -7.75 -1.50 -10.82
CA GLU A 110 -6.45 -1.65 -11.49
C GLU A 110 -5.80 -0.27 -11.66
N TYR A 111 -5.10 0.20 -10.64
CA TYR A 111 -4.49 1.55 -10.62
C TYR A 111 -3.05 1.60 -10.08
N GLY A 112 -2.49 0.47 -9.66
CA GLY A 112 -1.10 0.39 -9.20
C GLY A 112 -0.12 0.33 -10.37
N LEU A 113 0.95 1.13 -10.31
CA LEU A 113 2.11 0.96 -11.19
C LEU A 113 2.82 -0.35 -10.82
N SER A 114 3.35 -1.05 -11.83
CA SER A 114 4.24 -2.18 -11.61
C SER A 114 5.69 -1.69 -11.38
N MET A 115 6.51 -2.51 -10.75
CA MET A 115 7.93 -2.26 -10.59
C MET A 115 8.72 -3.48 -11.08
N GLU A 116 9.70 -3.25 -11.95
CA GLU A 116 10.52 -4.33 -12.52
C GLU A 116 11.27 -5.08 -11.41
N GLY A 117 11.37 -6.39 -11.55
CA GLY A 117 12.06 -7.26 -10.58
C GLY A 117 11.21 -7.67 -9.37
N LEU A 118 10.02 -7.08 -9.15
CA LEU A 118 9.12 -7.45 -8.07
C LEU A 118 7.95 -8.32 -8.54
N GLN A 119 7.55 -9.27 -7.70
CA GLN A 119 6.31 -10.01 -7.89
C GLN A 119 5.12 -9.06 -7.74
N GLN A 120 4.06 -9.28 -8.55
CA GLN A 120 2.85 -8.49 -8.48
C GLN A 120 1.79 -9.15 -7.61
N GLY A 121 1.08 -8.34 -6.81
CA GLY A 121 0.00 -8.78 -5.94
C GLY A 121 -1.32 -8.07 -6.21
N VAL A 122 -2.40 -8.72 -5.77
CA VAL A 122 -3.73 -8.14 -5.61
C VAL A 122 -3.95 -7.89 -4.13
N CYS A 123 -4.09 -6.63 -3.73
CA CYS A 123 -4.25 -6.26 -2.33
C CYS A 123 -5.73 -6.18 -1.93
N GLY A 124 -6.15 -7.01 -0.99
CA GLY A 124 -7.45 -6.93 -0.32
C GLY A 124 -7.35 -6.04 0.92
N THR A 125 -8.00 -4.88 0.87
CA THR A 125 -8.00 -3.90 1.98
C THR A 125 -9.29 -3.94 2.78
N GLY A 126 -9.19 -3.96 4.11
CA GLY A 126 -10.36 -3.93 5.00
C GLY A 126 -10.02 -3.36 6.38
N ASP A 127 -11.01 -2.81 7.09
CA ASP A 127 -10.84 -2.20 8.42
C ASP A 127 -10.86 -3.24 9.57
N ASN A 128 -10.36 -4.44 9.29
CA ASN A 128 -10.14 -5.49 10.28
C ASN A 128 -8.81 -6.20 10.02
N PHE A 129 -8.16 -6.67 11.08
CA PHE A 129 -6.96 -7.49 10.99
C PHE A 129 -7.38 -8.93 10.60
N GLU A 130 -6.89 -9.42 9.45
CA GLU A 130 -7.25 -10.74 8.94
C GLU A 130 -6.29 -11.81 9.46
N MET A 131 -6.83 -12.78 10.20
CA MET A 131 -6.08 -13.91 10.77
C MET A 131 -6.43 -15.25 10.14
N ALA A 132 -7.28 -15.28 9.11
CA ALA A 132 -7.72 -16.50 8.42
C ALA A 132 -7.97 -16.19 6.94
N HIS A 133 -6.91 -15.99 6.17
CA HIS A 133 -7.02 -15.67 4.75
C HIS A 133 -7.41 -16.89 3.92
N THR A 134 -8.64 -16.93 3.44
CA THR A 134 -9.18 -17.99 2.59
C THR A 134 -9.69 -17.49 1.23
N ALA A 135 -9.66 -16.19 0.99
CA ALA A 135 -10.18 -15.61 -0.24
C ALA A 135 -9.23 -15.85 -1.42
N ALA A 136 -9.78 -16.25 -2.56
CA ALA A 136 -9.02 -16.43 -3.80
C ALA A 136 -8.90 -15.14 -4.64
N ALA A 137 -9.68 -14.10 -4.32
CA ALA A 137 -9.74 -12.88 -5.11
C ALA A 137 -8.52 -11.95 -4.90
N TYR A 138 -7.83 -12.07 -3.77
CA TYR A 138 -6.64 -11.30 -3.43
C TYR A 138 -5.61 -12.20 -2.75
N ASN A 139 -4.35 -11.81 -2.76
CA ASN A 139 -3.23 -12.58 -2.21
C ASN A 139 -2.31 -11.77 -1.27
N VAL A 140 -2.61 -10.49 -1.08
CA VAL A 140 -2.00 -9.60 -0.09
C VAL A 140 -3.11 -8.94 0.71
N VAL A 141 -2.93 -8.77 2.02
CA VAL A 141 -3.95 -8.25 2.94
C VAL A 141 -3.40 -7.05 3.69
N ASP A 142 -4.12 -5.94 3.65
CA ASP A 142 -3.80 -4.72 4.40
C ASP A 142 -5.06 -3.99 4.89
N MET A 143 -4.87 -2.76 5.40
CA MET A 143 -5.97 -1.94 5.91
C MET A 143 -6.12 -0.58 5.21
N GLU A 144 -5.26 -0.18 4.23
CA GLU A 144 -5.24 1.18 3.66
C GLU A 144 -5.17 1.24 2.13
N ALA A 145 -4.49 0.30 1.46
CA ALA A 145 -4.05 0.44 0.08
C ALA A 145 -5.18 0.72 -0.93
N TYR A 146 -6.34 0.07 -0.79
CA TYR A 146 -7.49 0.36 -1.67
C TYR A 146 -7.92 1.83 -1.56
N ALA A 147 -8.01 2.35 -0.33
CA ALA A 147 -8.44 3.72 -0.10
C ALA A 147 -7.45 4.74 -0.68
N LEU A 148 -6.15 4.49 -0.50
CA LEU A 148 -5.08 5.32 -1.05
C LEU A 148 -5.05 5.27 -2.59
N ALA A 149 -5.19 4.07 -3.18
CA ALA A 149 -5.25 3.87 -4.64
C ALA A 149 -6.48 4.57 -5.24
N LEU A 150 -7.65 4.48 -4.59
CA LEU A 150 -8.88 5.13 -5.02
C LEU A 150 -8.75 6.67 -5.00
N VAL A 151 -8.16 7.23 -3.94
CA VAL A 151 -7.87 8.66 -3.87
C VAL A 151 -6.90 9.07 -4.98
N ALA A 152 -5.81 8.34 -5.16
CA ALA A 152 -4.83 8.62 -6.21
C ALA A 152 -5.48 8.60 -7.61
N MET A 153 -6.33 7.61 -7.88
CA MET A 153 -7.09 7.52 -9.14
C MET A 153 -8.04 8.72 -9.34
N LYS A 154 -8.79 9.09 -8.30
CA LYS A 154 -9.75 10.21 -8.36
C LYS A 154 -9.05 11.56 -8.54
N GLU A 155 -7.85 11.68 -8.02
CA GLU A 155 -6.99 12.86 -8.15
C GLU A 155 -6.07 12.80 -9.39
N ASP A 156 -6.13 11.74 -10.20
CA ASP A 156 -5.27 11.54 -11.38
C ASP A 156 -3.76 11.71 -11.03
N ILE A 157 -3.33 11.00 -9.98
CA ILE A 157 -1.94 10.96 -9.52
C ILE A 157 -1.42 9.53 -9.65
N PRO A 158 -0.28 9.28 -10.31
CA PRO A 158 0.35 7.97 -10.36
C PRO A 158 0.53 7.36 -8.97
N PHE A 159 0.29 6.05 -8.84
CA PHE A 159 0.30 5.33 -7.57
C PHE A 159 1.16 4.08 -7.66
N LEU A 160 2.16 3.97 -6.80
CA LEU A 160 2.97 2.77 -6.59
C LEU A 160 2.66 2.22 -5.21
N CYS A 161 2.39 0.92 -5.10
CA CYS A 161 2.13 0.28 -3.81
C CYS A 161 3.08 -0.90 -3.61
N LEU A 162 3.96 -0.78 -2.62
CA LEU A 162 4.88 -1.85 -2.21
C LEU A 162 4.50 -2.33 -0.81
N LYS A 163 4.34 -3.64 -0.67
CA LYS A 163 3.99 -4.29 0.60
C LYS A 163 5.11 -5.23 1.03
N TYR A 164 5.58 -5.03 2.27
CA TYR A 164 6.48 -5.95 2.95
C TYR A 164 5.66 -7.03 3.64
N ILE A 165 5.86 -8.28 3.27
CA ILE A 165 5.10 -9.38 3.86
C ILE A 165 5.63 -9.66 5.26
N SER A 166 4.87 -9.22 6.26
CA SER A 166 5.21 -9.35 7.68
C SER A 166 4.70 -10.63 8.31
N ASP A 167 3.59 -11.19 7.79
CA ASP A 167 2.89 -12.29 8.41
C ASP A 167 2.18 -13.18 7.38
N GLY A 168 1.66 -14.32 7.85
CA GLY A 168 0.96 -15.32 7.02
C GLY A 168 -0.53 -15.03 6.82
N ALA A 169 -1.08 -13.95 7.36
CA ALA A 169 -2.52 -13.73 7.50
C ALA A 169 -3.21 -14.97 8.14
N ASP A 170 -2.60 -15.50 9.19
CA ASP A 170 -2.99 -16.68 9.94
C ASP A 170 -3.02 -16.40 11.46
N ASP A 171 -3.22 -17.41 12.28
CA ASP A 171 -3.31 -17.28 13.75
C ASP A 171 -2.04 -16.71 14.39
N SER A 172 -0.87 -16.78 13.75
CA SER A 172 0.40 -16.19 14.22
C SER A 172 0.64 -14.76 13.73
N ALA A 173 -0.24 -14.21 12.90
CA ALA A 173 -0.03 -12.95 12.19
C ALA A 173 0.34 -11.77 13.09
N ALA A 174 -0.29 -11.65 14.27
CA ALA A 174 0.00 -10.55 15.19
C ALA A 174 1.40 -10.62 15.79
N ASP A 175 1.88 -11.82 16.15
CA ASP A 175 3.22 -12.02 16.70
C ASP A 175 4.30 -11.80 15.62
N ASP A 176 4.08 -12.34 14.42
CA ASP A 176 4.97 -12.17 13.27
C ASP A 176 5.09 -10.69 12.88
N TRP A 177 3.96 -9.97 12.79
CA TRP A 177 3.94 -8.54 12.48
C TRP A 177 4.79 -7.73 13.46
N ASN A 178 4.61 -7.95 14.77
CA ASN A 178 5.40 -7.26 15.80
C ASN A 178 6.91 -7.46 15.65
N VAL A 179 7.35 -8.62 15.17
CA VAL A 179 8.77 -8.95 14.98
C VAL A 179 9.33 -8.35 13.69
N LEU A 180 8.54 -8.38 12.60
CA LEU A 180 9.04 -8.12 11.25
C LEU A 180 8.78 -6.70 10.73
N VAL A 181 7.80 -5.97 11.27
CA VAL A 181 7.45 -4.61 10.83
C VAL A 181 8.65 -3.65 10.82
N HIS A 182 9.57 -3.79 11.77
CA HIS A 182 10.79 -2.96 11.86
C HIS A 182 11.77 -3.14 10.70
N ARG A 183 11.65 -4.23 9.92
CA ARG A 183 12.51 -4.52 8.77
C ARG A 183 11.96 -3.92 7.46
N ALA A 184 10.70 -3.53 7.46
CA ALA A 184 10.02 -3.05 6.26
C ALA A 184 10.71 -1.82 5.65
N ALA A 185 11.04 -0.81 6.48
CA ALA A 185 11.68 0.42 6.01
C ALA A 185 13.01 0.18 5.28
N VAL A 186 13.83 -0.72 5.81
CA VAL A 186 15.14 -1.08 5.21
C VAL A 186 14.91 -1.77 3.86
N ALA A 187 14.00 -2.75 3.81
CA ALA A 187 13.66 -3.46 2.57
C ALA A 187 13.12 -2.52 1.48
N PHE A 188 12.27 -1.56 1.86
CA PHE A 188 11.78 -0.54 0.91
C PHE A 188 12.92 0.38 0.44
N GLY A 189 13.81 0.80 1.33
CA GLY A 189 14.97 1.62 0.98
C GLY A 189 15.88 0.93 -0.03
N GLU A 190 16.12 -0.38 0.12
CA GLU A 190 16.90 -1.20 -0.81
C GLU A 190 16.20 -1.31 -2.17
N VAL A 191 14.91 -1.68 -2.20
CA VAL A 191 14.11 -1.84 -3.44
C VAL A 191 14.01 -0.53 -4.22
N LEU A 192 13.85 0.60 -3.52
CA LEU A 192 13.73 1.93 -4.13
C LEU A 192 15.09 2.60 -4.38
N GLU A 193 16.19 1.91 -4.09
CA GLU A 193 17.58 2.41 -4.24
C GLU A 193 17.82 3.74 -3.48
N LEU A 194 17.13 3.94 -2.34
CA LEU A 194 17.23 5.17 -1.54
C LEU A 194 18.45 5.19 -0.61
N THR A 195 19.16 4.09 -0.44
CA THR A 195 20.22 3.89 0.55
C THR A 195 21.58 4.52 0.18
N GLY A 196 21.64 5.36 -0.86
CA GLY A 196 22.88 5.95 -1.38
C GLY A 196 23.30 7.33 -0.84
N ASN A 197 22.52 8.03 -0.02
CA ASN A 197 22.75 9.46 0.27
C ASN A 197 22.78 9.87 1.75
N HIS A 198 23.12 8.98 2.67
CA HIS A 198 23.46 9.41 4.03
C HIS A 198 24.99 9.51 4.18
N ARG A 199 25.58 10.61 3.69
CA ARG A 199 26.88 11.13 4.17
C ARG A 199 26.63 12.36 5.02
#